data_510d0074018263e3a7f0f6bc2ee47f05
#
_entry.id   510d0074018263e3a7f0f6bc2ee47f05
#
_cell.length_a   1.000
_cell.length_b   1.000
_cell.length_c   1.000
_cell.angle_alpha   90.00
_cell.angle_beta   90.00
_cell.angle_gamma   90.00
#
_symmetry.space_group_name_H-M   'P 1'
#
loop_
_entity.id
_entity.type
_entity.pdbx_description
1 polymer ?
#
loop_
_entity_poly.entity_id
_entity_poly.type
_entity_poly.pdbx_seq_one_letter_code
_entity_poly.pdbx_strand_id
1 'polypeptide(L)'
;MEKLVNLKINGIPVSVPEGSTILQAAKLANVRIPTLCYLKDVQCVGSCRLCLVEATGARGLVAACVYPVTEGMEVRTNTPRVRKSRKTTIELILSTHKKKCLSCVRSMNCELQKLALEYNAEEDRFGTDHDLKPLDDLSASVVRDNSKCIMCTRCVAACEKQTIGAIGPKNRGYAKSIGSPYDVSLAFTPCVNCGQCVVACPVGALYEKSAVADVWGAIVDPDKEVVFYTAPSVRATLGEAFGLPVGTNVEGKMVAAIKQLGDVKCFNMDVTADLTIMEEATELLERLKTGKPTPMFTSCCPGWVKFAEHYYPEFIPNISSCKSPQEMFSALLKTYYCEKNGIKPENLYVVSVIPCTAKKFEAAREELGGYTDSALTTRELAKMIKEAGIDFANLTDAEFDEPFGKASGAGAIFGATGGVMEAALRTAAMKLGGKGAPLEFKEVRGTEGVKEAEYTVGKTTVKVAVASGLGNARKILDAVKNGEKDYTFVEIMACPGGCINGGGQPYVHDEVRNNVDLKTLRAQALYDYDRESKLRASHDTPAVEILYKEYFGEPNSHKAHKLLHTVYSKREKY
;
A
#
# COMPACT_ATOMS: atom_id res chain seq x y z
N MET A 1 -35.38 12.08 -0.74
CA MET A 1 -34.47 13.15 -1.23
C MET A 1 -33.71 13.66 -0.03
N GLU A 2 -32.39 13.68 -0.10
CA GLU A 2 -31.57 14.28 0.96
C GLU A 2 -31.90 15.78 1.07
N LYS A 3 -32.09 16.27 2.28
CA LYS A 3 -32.31 17.68 2.55
C LYS A 3 -31.02 18.46 2.28
N LEU A 4 -31.10 19.44 1.38
CA LEU A 4 -29.99 20.32 1.03
C LEU A 4 -30.00 21.56 1.92
N VAL A 5 -28.81 22.03 2.26
CA VAL A 5 -28.52 23.27 2.99
C VAL A 5 -27.81 24.22 2.05
N ASN A 6 -28.34 25.47 1.93
CA ASN A 6 -27.77 26.51 1.08
C ASN A 6 -26.96 27.49 1.93
N LEU A 7 -25.75 27.78 1.47
CA LEU A 7 -24.84 28.69 2.16
C LEU A 7 -23.94 29.42 1.16
N LYS A 8 -23.12 30.37 1.66
CA LYS A 8 -22.13 31.07 0.83
C LYS A 8 -20.72 30.87 1.39
N ILE A 9 -19.78 30.51 0.51
CA ILE A 9 -18.33 30.44 0.81
C ILE A 9 -17.64 31.56 0.06
N ASN A 10 -17.09 32.56 0.78
CA ASN A 10 -16.51 33.77 0.19
C ASN A 10 -17.45 34.48 -0.82
N GLY A 11 -18.74 34.47 -0.58
CA GLY A 11 -19.76 35.01 -1.48
C GLY A 11 -20.25 34.04 -2.57
N ILE A 12 -19.60 32.90 -2.78
CA ILE A 12 -20.00 31.88 -3.76
C ILE A 12 -21.13 31.04 -3.17
N PRO A 13 -22.33 30.98 -3.79
CA PRO A 13 -23.42 30.14 -3.32
C PRO A 13 -23.12 28.67 -3.58
N VAL A 14 -23.40 27.83 -2.57
CA VAL A 14 -23.27 26.37 -2.65
C VAL A 14 -24.42 25.69 -1.92
N SER A 15 -24.83 24.52 -2.41
CA SER A 15 -25.81 23.64 -1.79
C SER A 15 -25.17 22.31 -1.46
N VAL A 16 -25.33 21.84 -0.22
CA VAL A 16 -24.72 20.60 0.27
C VAL A 16 -25.74 19.80 1.08
N PRO A 17 -25.60 18.47 1.21
CA PRO A 17 -26.43 17.67 2.10
C PRO A 17 -26.39 18.17 3.55
N GLU A 18 -27.52 18.07 4.26
CA GLU A 18 -27.58 18.37 5.70
C GLU A 18 -26.57 17.49 6.47
N GLY A 19 -25.88 18.08 7.45
CA GLY A 19 -24.80 17.41 8.18
C GLY A 19 -23.41 17.53 7.54
N SER A 20 -23.30 18.10 6.34
CA SER A 20 -22.01 18.42 5.73
C SER A 20 -21.22 19.42 6.57
N THR A 21 -19.88 19.36 6.47
CA THR A 21 -18.99 20.32 7.12
C THR A 21 -18.70 21.52 6.20
N ILE A 22 -18.25 22.65 6.81
CA ILE A 22 -17.79 23.81 6.03
C ILE A 22 -16.67 23.42 5.05
N LEU A 23 -15.78 22.50 5.43
CA LEU A 23 -14.70 22.04 4.55
C LEU A 23 -15.23 21.33 3.30
N GLN A 24 -16.28 20.51 3.44
CA GLN A 24 -16.95 19.86 2.31
C GLN A 24 -17.66 20.87 1.40
N ALA A 25 -18.35 21.87 1.99
CA ALA A 25 -18.98 22.94 1.23
C ALA A 25 -17.94 23.81 0.48
N ALA A 26 -16.82 24.15 1.12
CA ALA A 26 -15.73 24.89 0.51
C ALA A 26 -15.12 24.17 -0.70
N LYS A 27 -15.04 22.83 -0.63
CA LYS A 27 -14.59 22.01 -1.76
C LYS A 27 -15.49 22.16 -2.98
N LEU A 28 -16.80 22.16 -2.80
CA LEU A 28 -17.76 22.34 -3.91
C LEU A 28 -17.69 23.77 -4.49
N ALA A 29 -17.32 24.74 -3.67
CA ALA A 29 -17.06 26.12 -4.11
C ALA A 29 -15.67 26.31 -4.79
N ASN A 30 -14.87 25.26 -4.94
CA ASN A 30 -13.46 25.32 -5.34
C ASN A 30 -12.60 26.26 -4.47
N VAL A 31 -12.94 26.38 -3.19
CA VAL A 31 -12.21 27.17 -2.21
C VAL A 31 -11.35 26.26 -1.33
N ARG A 32 -10.03 26.40 -1.43
CA ARG A 32 -9.09 25.64 -0.60
C ARG A 32 -9.07 26.19 0.83
N ILE A 33 -9.26 25.28 1.79
CA ILE A 33 -9.02 25.51 3.21
C ILE A 33 -7.90 24.58 3.67
N PRO A 34 -6.75 25.08 4.18
CA PRO A 34 -5.61 24.25 4.55
C PRO A 34 -5.92 23.36 5.76
N THR A 35 -5.37 22.16 5.77
CA THR A 35 -5.52 21.19 6.86
C THR A 35 -4.19 20.47 7.12
N LEU A 36 -3.99 19.92 8.33
CA LEU A 36 -2.88 19.00 8.65
C LEU A 36 -3.33 17.77 9.42
N CYS A 37 -4.43 17.86 10.19
CA CYS A 37 -4.95 16.69 10.91
C CYS A 37 -6.09 16.00 10.16
N TYR A 38 -6.80 16.70 9.30
CA TYR A 38 -7.85 16.11 8.45
C TYR A 38 -7.23 15.23 7.36
N LEU A 39 -7.79 14.06 7.17
CA LEU A 39 -7.48 13.17 6.06
C LEU A 39 -8.78 12.46 5.65
N LYS A 40 -9.20 12.66 4.39
CA LYS A 40 -10.44 12.07 3.86
C LYS A 40 -10.45 10.54 4.13
N ASP A 41 -11.59 10.02 4.51
CA ASP A 41 -11.83 8.60 4.81
C ASP A 41 -10.98 8.01 5.95
N VAL A 42 -10.13 8.81 6.60
CA VAL A 42 -9.29 8.37 7.72
C VAL A 42 -9.64 9.11 9.00
N GLN A 43 -9.57 10.45 9.01
CA GLN A 43 -9.73 11.21 10.24
C GLN A 43 -10.31 12.60 10.03
N CYS A 44 -11.21 13.01 10.96
CA CYS A 44 -11.77 14.35 11.05
C CYS A 44 -11.91 14.75 12.54
N VAL A 45 -10.89 15.42 13.14
CA VAL A 45 -10.82 15.69 14.59
C VAL A 45 -10.66 17.16 14.95
N GLY A 46 -10.38 18.06 13.99
CA GLY A 46 -10.24 19.51 14.24
C GLY A 46 -9.08 19.92 15.14
N SER A 47 -8.06 19.07 15.39
CA SER A 47 -7.03 19.33 16.40
C SER A 47 -5.96 20.35 15.98
N CYS A 48 -5.55 20.39 14.69
CA CYS A 48 -4.46 21.25 14.25
C CYS A 48 -4.82 22.74 14.12
N ARG A 49 -6.11 23.08 14.05
CA ARG A 49 -6.62 24.45 13.94
C ARG A 49 -6.17 25.24 12.70
N LEU A 50 -5.65 24.60 11.68
CA LEU A 50 -5.28 25.26 10.42
C LEU A 50 -6.50 25.57 9.54
N CYS A 51 -7.57 24.80 9.66
CA CYS A 51 -8.79 24.99 8.89
C CYS A 51 -9.75 26.04 9.49
N LEU A 52 -9.26 26.92 10.38
CA LEU A 52 -10.09 27.96 10.97
C LEU A 52 -10.62 28.95 9.92
N VAL A 53 -11.91 29.29 10.05
CA VAL A 53 -12.64 30.24 9.21
C VAL A 53 -13.57 31.11 10.05
N GLU A 54 -14.04 32.23 9.50
CA GLU A 54 -15.16 32.99 10.06
C GLU A 54 -16.47 32.47 9.48
N ALA A 55 -17.46 32.29 10.33
CA ALA A 55 -18.80 31.87 9.92
C ALA A 55 -19.84 32.71 10.65
N THR A 56 -20.91 33.09 9.95
CA THR A 56 -22.04 33.84 10.52
C THR A 56 -22.66 33.07 11.68
N GLY A 57 -22.95 33.77 12.79
CA GLY A 57 -23.51 33.16 14.00
C GLY A 57 -22.49 32.51 14.94
N ALA A 58 -21.24 32.34 14.52
CA ALA A 58 -20.20 31.82 15.39
C ALA A 58 -19.57 32.92 16.26
N ARG A 59 -19.31 32.62 17.55
CA ARG A 59 -18.66 33.58 18.49
C ARG A 59 -17.19 33.85 18.19
N GLY A 60 -16.55 33.04 17.33
CA GLY A 60 -15.14 33.12 16.99
C GLY A 60 -14.80 32.36 15.73
N LEU A 61 -13.50 32.12 15.49
CA LEU A 61 -13.08 31.27 14.40
C LEU A 61 -13.47 29.81 14.67
N VAL A 62 -14.03 29.13 13.68
CA VAL A 62 -14.47 27.73 13.76
C VAL A 62 -13.60 26.83 12.86
N ALA A 63 -13.43 25.58 13.25
CA ALA A 63 -12.66 24.60 12.49
C ALA A 63 -13.52 23.99 11.37
N ALA A 64 -13.30 24.42 10.13
CA ALA A 64 -14.10 24.04 8.97
C ALA A 64 -14.24 22.52 8.75
N CYS A 65 -13.24 21.74 9.14
CA CYS A 65 -13.27 20.28 8.95
C CYS A 65 -14.29 19.55 9.85
N VAL A 66 -14.74 20.17 10.96
CA VAL A 66 -15.68 19.55 11.92
C VAL A 66 -16.94 20.36 12.15
N TYR A 67 -16.98 21.62 11.69
CA TYR A 67 -18.11 22.49 11.95
C TYR A 67 -19.22 22.26 10.90
N PRO A 68 -20.45 21.90 11.32
CA PRO A 68 -21.54 21.64 10.41
C PRO A 68 -22.04 22.94 9.76
N VAL A 69 -22.54 22.84 8.54
CA VAL A 69 -23.18 23.95 7.85
C VAL A 69 -24.62 24.14 8.31
N THR A 70 -25.13 25.38 8.22
CA THR A 70 -26.53 25.72 8.48
C THR A 70 -27.08 26.58 7.34
N GLU A 71 -28.41 26.57 7.17
CA GLU A 71 -29.08 27.33 6.13
C GLU A 71 -28.77 28.84 6.23
N GLY A 72 -28.44 29.47 5.10
CA GLY A 72 -28.10 30.88 5.02
C GLY A 72 -26.73 31.26 5.62
N MET A 73 -25.90 30.30 6.04
CA MET A 73 -24.56 30.59 6.60
C MET A 73 -23.67 31.30 5.58
N GLU A 74 -22.97 32.33 6.00
CA GLU A 74 -21.89 32.96 5.24
C GLU A 74 -20.54 32.66 5.88
N VAL A 75 -19.63 32.07 5.08
CA VAL A 75 -18.29 31.69 5.51
C VAL A 75 -17.24 32.52 4.79
N ARG A 76 -16.30 33.08 5.54
CA ARG A 76 -15.12 33.78 5.01
C ARG A 76 -13.85 33.01 5.38
N THR A 77 -13.13 32.56 4.36
CA THR A 77 -11.99 31.66 4.54
C THR A 77 -10.64 32.35 4.54
N ASN A 78 -10.58 33.65 4.22
CA ASN A 78 -9.33 34.35 3.95
C ASN A 78 -9.31 35.81 4.49
N THR A 79 -9.86 36.04 5.68
CA THR A 79 -9.75 37.35 6.33
C THR A 79 -8.36 37.55 6.96
N PRO A 80 -7.95 38.82 7.24
CA PRO A 80 -6.70 39.09 7.96
C PRO A 80 -6.59 38.33 9.29
N ARG A 81 -7.70 38.19 10.01
CA ARG A 81 -7.79 37.42 11.27
C ARG A 81 -7.53 35.94 11.06
N VAL A 82 -8.12 35.36 10.02
CA VAL A 82 -7.92 33.95 9.64
C VAL A 82 -6.47 33.69 9.23
N ARG A 83 -5.88 34.54 8.38
CA ARG A 83 -4.48 34.40 7.94
C ARG A 83 -3.51 34.51 9.12
N LYS A 84 -3.69 35.51 10.00
CA LYS A 84 -2.87 35.66 11.21
C LYS A 84 -2.95 34.42 12.12
N SER A 85 -4.15 33.88 12.32
CA SER A 85 -4.34 32.69 13.14
C SER A 85 -3.62 31.48 12.55
N ARG A 86 -3.72 31.25 11.23
CA ARG A 86 -3.02 30.16 10.56
C ARG A 86 -1.50 30.28 10.64
N LYS A 87 -0.95 31.48 10.36
CA LYS A 87 0.49 31.75 10.48
C LYS A 87 0.96 31.41 11.90
N THR A 88 0.32 31.95 12.93
CA THR A 88 0.67 31.68 14.33
C THR A 88 0.60 30.17 14.68
N THR A 89 -0.41 29.47 14.16
CA THR A 89 -0.56 28.03 14.39
C THR A 89 0.59 27.23 13.75
N ILE A 90 1.01 27.59 12.53
CA ILE A 90 2.14 26.97 11.85
C ILE A 90 3.44 27.20 12.64
N GLU A 91 3.68 28.43 13.09
CA GLU A 91 4.85 28.82 13.91
C GLU A 91 4.90 28.04 15.23
N LEU A 92 3.75 27.84 15.89
CA LEU A 92 3.65 26.98 17.08
C LEU A 92 3.96 25.50 16.77
N ILE A 93 3.53 24.98 15.63
CA ILE A 93 3.87 23.61 15.21
C ILE A 93 5.37 23.50 14.92
N LEU A 94 5.97 24.50 14.29
CA LEU A 94 7.40 24.52 13.98
C LEU A 94 8.28 24.58 15.24
N SER A 95 7.81 25.19 16.33
CA SER A 95 8.58 25.29 17.58
C SER A 95 8.93 23.94 18.21
N THR A 96 8.13 22.89 17.95
CA THR A 96 8.35 21.52 18.46
C THR A 96 8.77 20.53 17.37
N HIS A 97 8.94 20.99 16.13
CA HIS A 97 9.29 20.16 14.98
C HIS A 97 10.78 20.28 14.63
N LYS A 98 11.51 19.15 14.55
CA LYS A 98 12.92 19.14 14.14
C LYS A 98 13.08 19.54 12.68
N LYS A 99 13.60 20.73 12.45
CA LYS A 99 13.72 21.41 11.15
C LYS A 99 14.98 20.97 10.36
N LYS A 100 15.05 19.69 9.95
CA LYS A 100 16.09 19.16 9.07
C LYS A 100 15.52 18.88 7.67
N CYS A 101 14.91 19.87 7.04
CA CYS A 101 14.14 19.71 5.80
C CYS A 101 14.97 19.16 4.65
N LEU A 102 16.21 19.62 4.45
CA LEU A 102 17.07 19.19 3.33
C LEU A 102 17.45 17.70 3.37
N SER A 103 17.57 17.11 4.57
CA SER A 103 17.86 15.67 4.75
C SER A 103 16.64 14.84 5.17
N CYS A 104 15.44 15.42 5.11
CA CYS A 104 14.20 14.75 5.49
C CYS A 104 13.68 13.87 4.35
N VAL A 105 13.17 12.69 4.68
CA VAL A 105 12.50 11.79 3.72
C VAL A 105 11.28 12.44 3.02
N ARG A 106 10.73 13.51 3.59
CA ARG A 106 9.61 14.29 3.01
C ARG A 106 10.07 15.63 2.42
N SER A 107 11.38 15.83 2.19
CA SER A 107 11.87 17.04 1.52
C SER A 107 11.12 17.26 0.21
N MET A 108 10.71 18.49 -0.07
CA MET A 108 9.91 18.92 -1.25
C MET A 108 8.50 18.30 -1.36
N ASN A 109 8.14 17.36 -0.46
CA ASN A 109 6.82 16.72 -0.43
C ASN A 109 6.24 16.63 0.99
N CYS A 110 6.42 17.70 1.78
CA CYS A 110 5.95 17.81 3.16
C CYS A 110 4.79 18.83 3.24
N GLU A 111 3.63 18.40 3.76
CA GLU A 111 2.47 19.27 3.92
C GLU A 111 2.76 20.46 4.87
N LEU A 112 3.55 20.24 5.94
CA LEU A 112 3.96 21.32 6.85
C LEU A 112 4.92 22.33 6.18
N GLN A 113 5.93 21.84 5.43
CA GLN A 113 6.89 22.70 4.72
C GLN A 113 6.16 23.59 3.71
N LYS A 114 5.24 23.02 2.92
CA LYS A 114 4.42 23.77 1.96
C LYS A 114 3.63 24.88 2.66
N LEU A 115 2.95 24.57 3.77
CA LEU A 115 2.17 25.56 4.51
C LEU A 115 3.06 26.63 5.16
N ALA A 116 4.24 26.27 5.68
CA ALA A 116 5.18 27.22 6.25
C ALA A 116 5.63 28.26 5.19
N LEU A 117 5.92 27.80 3.97
CA LEU A 117 6.26 28.67 2.84
C LEU A 117 5.07 29.56 2.42
N GLU A 118 3.87 28.98 2.26
CA GLU A 118 2.66 29.71 1.84
C GLU A 118 2.27 30.84 2.81
N TYR A 119 2.46 30.64 4.11
CA TYR A 119 2.12 31.64 5.14
C TYR A 119 3.31 32.48 5.59
N ASN A 120 4.48 32.33 5.00
CA ASN A 120 5.72 32.97 5.41
C ASN A 120 5.90 32.89 6.94
N ALA A 121 5.82 31.65 7.46
CA ALA A 121 5.90 31.37 8.90
C ALA A 121 7.33 31.52 9.41
N GLU A 122 7.50 32.15 10.55
CA GLU A 122 8.80 32.33 11.21
C GLU A 122 9.16 31.08 12.02
N GLU A 123 10.30 30.48 11.73
CA GLU A 123 10.70 29.22 12.31
C GLU A 123 11.00 29.31 13.82
N ASP A 124 11.52 30.44 14.28
CA ASP A 124 12.08 30.60 15.62
C ASP A 124 11.24 31.52 16.55
N ARG A 125 10.08 31.98 16.09
CA ARG A 125 9.23 32.93 16.83
C ARG A 125 8.89 32.47 18.25
N PHE A 126 8.66 31.17 18.48
CA PHE A 126 8.31 30.61 19.79
C PHE A 126 9.46 29.81 20.42
N GLY A 127 10.69 30.04 19.93
CA GLY A 127 11.84 29.24 20.32
C GLY A 127 11.84 27.85 19.72
N THR A 128 12.83 27.05 20.06
CA THR A 128 12.97 25.67 19.59
C THR A 128 13.28 24.79 20.78
N ASP A 129 12.29 24.05 21.24
CA ASP A 129 12.51 22.97 22.22
C ASP A 129 12.46 21.65 21.48
N HIS A 130 13.65 21.17 21.15
CA HIS A 130 13.82 19.87 20.50
C HIS A 130 14.40 18.89 21.50
N ASP A 131 13.59 18.40 22.43
CA ASP A 131 13.91 17.16 23.09
C ASP A 131 14.22 16.11 22.04
N LEU A 132 15.45 15.60 22.04
CA LEU A 132 15.88 14.52 21.17
C LEU A 132 15.11 13.26 21.56
N LYS A 133 13.91 13.10 20.99
CA LYS A 133 13.13 11.89 21.19
C LYS A 133 13.83 10.74 20.47
N PRO A 134 13.94 9.57 21.13
CA PRO A 134 14.65 8.45 20.53
C PRO A 134 14.01 8.04 19.19
N LEU A 135 14.88 7.68 18.26
CA LEU A 135 14.50 7.08 16.99
C LEU A 135 14.11 5.61 17.25
N ASP A 136 12.97 5.19 16.73
CA ASP A 136 12.54 3.79 16.74
C ASP A 136 12.72 3.20 15.33
N ASP A 137 13.81 2.47 15.12
CA ASP A 137 14.24 1.90 13.84
C ASP A 137 14.50 0.38 13.88
N LEU A 138 14.09 -0.29 14.95
CA LEU A 138 14.27 -1.74 15.09
C LEU A 138 13.35 -2.57 14.20
N SER A 139 12.21 -2.01 13.77
CA SER A 139 11.34 -2.70 12.82
C SER A 139 12.02 -2.86 11.46
N ALA A 140 11.87 -4.03 10.85
CA ALA A 140 12.36 -4.28 9.50
C ALA A 140 11.73 -3.39 8.42
N SER A 141 10.60 -2.74 8.71
CA SER A 141 9.77 -2.05 7.70
C SER A 141 9.55 -0.57 7.96
N VAL A 142 9.28 -0.17 9.19
CA VAL A 142 8.80 1.18 9.52
C VAL A 142 9.67 1.81 10.59
N VAL A 143 10.16 3.00 10.30
CA VAL A 143 10.92 3.85 11.24
C VAL A 143 10.02 4.94 11.78
N ARG A 144 10.14 5.25 13.07
CA ARG A 144 9.42 6.33 13.76
C ARG A 144 10.39 7.34 14.35
N ASP A 145 10.33 8.57 13.86
CA ASP A 145 11.08 9.72 14.35
C ASP A 145 10.12 10.73 15.00
N ASN A 146 9.92 10.61 16.31
CA ASN A 146 9.03 11.48 17.07
C ASN A 146 9.52 12.93 17.17
N SER A 147 10.80 13.22 16.88
CA SER A 147 11.30 14.60 16.82
C SER A 147 10.67 15.43 15.69
N LYS A 148 10.13 14.76 14.67
CA LYS A 148 9.41 15.36 13.54
C LYS A 148 7.88 15.26 13.66
N CYS A 149 7.37 14.65 14.74
CA CYS A 149 5.94 14.45 14.90
C CYS A 149 5.21 15.76 15.26
N ILE A 150 4.16 16.08 14.52
CA ILE A 150 3.27 17.25 14.78
C ILE A 150 1.98 16.87 15.53
N MET A 151 1.91 15.67 16.05
CA MET A 151 0.80 15.13 16.88
C MET A 151 -0.58 15.25 16.24
N CYS A 152 -0.66 15.21 14.92
CA CYS A 152 -1.91 15.27 14.16
C CYS A 152 -2.78 14.03 14.29
N THR A 153 -2.26 12.92 14.82
CA THR A 153 -2.93 11.62 15.04
C THR A 153 -3.43 10.88 13.78
N ARG A 154 -3.12 11.33 12.56
CA ARG A 154 -3.53 10.61 11.33
C ARG A 154 -3.04 9.16 11.31
N CYS A 155 -1.82 8.90 11.79
CA CYS A 155 -1.25 7.55 11.86
C CYS A 155 -1.98 6.66 12.85
N VAL A 156 -2.45 7.21 13.98
CA VAL A 156 -3.26 6.50 14.98
C VAL A 156 -4.58 6.07 14.35
N ALA A 157 -5.31 7.01 13.76
CA ALA A 157 -6.58 6.71 13.10
C ALA A 157 -6.42 5.69 11.94
N ALA A 158 -5.32 5.78 11.17
CA ALA A 158 -5.02 4.79 10.14
C ALA A 158 -4.78 3.39 10.74
N CYS A 159 -4.08 3.30 11.87
CA CYS A 159 -3.82 2.03 12.57
C CYS A 159 -5.10 1.46 13.22
N GLU A 160 -5.95 2.32 13.77
CA GLU A 160 -7.26 1.93 14.32
C GLU A 160 -8.20 1.41 13.24
N LYS A 161 -8.22 2.02 12.05
CA LYS A 161 -8.99 1.50 10.89
C LYS A 161 -8.50 0.14 10.42
N GLN A 162 -7.23 -0.18 10.62
CA GLN A 162 -6.67 -1.51 10.42
C GLN A 162 -6.93 -2.46 11.60
N THR A 163 -7.61 -1.99 12.66
CA THR A 163 -7.94 -2.76 13.87
C THR A 163 -6.73 -3.39 14.57
N ILE A 164 -5.55 -2.75 14.46
CA ILE A 164 -4.29 -3.24 15.01
C ILE A 164 -3.96 -2.55 16.34
N GLY A 165 -4.06 -1.20 16.40
CA GLY A 165 -3.80 -0.44 17.60
C GLY A 165 -2.34 -0.47 18.10
N ALA A 166 -1.37 -0.70 17.20
CA ALA A 166 0.06 -0.77 17.56
C ALA A 166 0.65 0.59 18.00
N ILE A 167 0.02 1.70 17.63
CA ILE A 167 0.42 3.05 18.01
C ILE A 167 -0.79 3.85 18.51
N GLY A 168 -0.56 4.69 19.51
CA GLY A 168 -1.57 5.55 20.10
C GLY A 168 -1.00 6.84 20.68
N PRO A 169 -1.86 7.80 21.08
CA PRO A 169 -1.42 8.97 21.81
C PRO A 169 -1.05 8.58 23.24
N LYS A 170 0.06 9.12 23.73
CA LYS A 170 0.50 9.00 25.12
C LYS A 170 0.76 10.37 25.71
N ASN A 171 0.70 10.47 27.04
CA ASN A 171 0.80 11.70 27.78
C ASN A 171 -0.26 12.75 27.34
N ARG A 172 -0.16 13.96 27.83
CA ARG A 172 -1.07 15.06 27.51
C ARG A 172 -0.35 16.41 27.59
N GLY A 173 -1.04 17.46 27.12
CA GLY A 173 -0.46 18.81 27.08
C GLY A 173 0.79 18.85 26.23
N TYR A 174 1.80 19.56 26.68
CA TYR A 174 3.08 19.71 25.98
C TYR A 174 3.87 18.40 25.85
N ALA A 175 3.75 17.52 26.84
CA ALA A 175 4.39 16.20 26.82
C ALA A 175 3.71 15.17 25.92
N LYS A 176 2.60 15.52 25.25
CA LYS A 176 1.88 14.61 24.34
C LYS A 176 2.82 14.10 23.23
N SER A 177 2.78 12.81 22.96
CA SER A 177 3.51 12.17 21.88
C SER A 177 2.72 10.99 21.30
N ILE A 178 3.18 10.46 20.17
CA ILE A 178 2.63 9.22 19.59
C ILE A 178 3.62 8.11 19.91
N GLY A 179 3.13 7.00 20.43
CA GLY A 179 3.96 5.89 20.85
C GLY A 179 3.29 4.54 20.73
N SER A 180 4.04 3.51 21.02
CA SER A 180 3.57 2.14 21.18
C SER A 180 3.20 1.91 22.67
N PRO A 181 2.39 0.88 22.98
CA PRO A 181 2.16 0.47 24.37
C PRO A 181 3.50 0.25 25.10
N TYR A 182 3.57 0.69 26.35
CA TYR A 182 4.77 0.56 27.21
C TYR A 182 6.07 1.15 26.63
N ASP A 183 5.99 2.02 25.64
CA ASP A 183 7.15 2.60 24.92
C ASP A 183 8.11 1.60 24.25
N VAL A 184 7.67 0.36 24.04
CA VAL A 184 8.44 -0.62 23.29
C VAL A 184 8.55 -0.23 21.81
N SER A 185 9.59 -0.71 21.13
CA SER A 185 9.70 -0.51 19.67
C SER A 185 8.51 -1.12 18.93
N LEU A 186 8.19 -0.56 17.75
CA LEU A 186 7.21 -1.14 16.82
C LEU A 186 7.54 -2.59 16.46
N ALA A 187 8.82 -2.97 16.50
CA ALA A 187 9.26 -4.34 16.25
C ALA A 187 8.64 -5.37 17.22
N PHE A 188 8.37 -4.95 18.46
CA PHE A 188 7.85 -5.80 19.54
C PHE A 188 6.36 -5.62 19.81
N THR A 189 5.64 -5.02 18.87
CA THR A 189 4.18 -4.84 18.95
C THR A 189 3.50 -5.72 17.90
N PRO A 190 2.17 -5.90 17.97
CA PRO A 190 1.42 -6.61 16.94
C PRO A 190 1.30 -5.80 15.62
N CYS A 191 2.26 -4.90 15.35
CA CYS A 191 2.32 -4.16 14.10
C CYS A 191 2.51 -5.10 12.93
N VAL A 192 1.62 -5.04 11.94
CA VAL A 192 1.65 -5.89 10.75
C VAL A 192 2.46 -5.27 9.60
N ASN A 193 3.18 -4.20 9.85
CA ASN A 193 4.07 -3.53 8.90
C ASN A 193 3.38 -3.00 7.62
N CYS A 194 2.07 -2.83 7.61
CA CYS A 194 1.29 -2.44 6.42
C CYS A 194 1.61 -1.03 5.88
N GLY A 195 2.27 -0.16 6.67
CA GLY A 195 2.68 1.19 6.26
C GLY A 195 1.55 2.19 6.05
N GLN A 196 0.29 1.89 6.41
CA GLN A 196 -0.81 2.85 6.27
C GLN A 196 -0.61 4.09 7.15
N CYS A 197 0.09 3.95 8.26
CA CYS A 197 0.54 5.07 9.10
C CYS A 197 1.59 5.96 8.40
N VAL A 198 2.46 5.36 7.57
CA VAL A 198 3.49 6.08 6.78
C VAL A 198 2.83 6.98 5.75
N VAL A 199 1.93 6.42 4.91
CA VAL A 199 1.24 7.21 3.88
C VAL A 199 0.24 8.21 4.45
N ALA A 200 -0.25 8.00 5.69
CA ALA A 200 -1.11 8.96 6.39
C ALA A 200 -0.34 10.14 7.00
N CYS A 201 0.96 9.97 7.28
CA CYS A 201 1.76 10.99 7.96
C CYS A 201 1.99 12.20 7.03
N PRO A 202 1.63 13.43 7.46
CA PRO A 202 1.82 14.64 6.64
C PRO A 202 3.25 15.17 6.66
N VAL A 203 4.12 14.60 7.52
CA VAL A 203 5.52 15.00 7.72
C VAL A 203 6.43 13.76 7.72
N GLY A 204 7.74 13.93 7.90
CA GLY A 204 8.71 12.83 7.93
C GLY A 204 8.86 12.13 9.28
N ALA A 205 7.78 12.02 10.08
CA ALA A 205 7.84 11.36 11.38
C ALA A 205 7.68 9.83 11.30
N LEU A 206 7.09 9.32 10.24
CA LEU A 206 6.98 7.89 9.92
C LEU A 206 7.40 7.67 8.47
N TYR A 207 8.28 6.71 8.27
CA TYR A 207 8.81 6.35 6.95
C TYR A 207 9.27 4.90 6.91
N GLU A 208 9.51 4.37 5.73
CA GLU A 208 10.05 3.03 5.53
C GLU A 208 11.52 2.94 5.94
N LYS A 209 11.95 1.78 6.44
CA LYS A 209 13.37 1.48 6.62
C LYS A 209 14.02 1.36 5.25
N SER A 210 15.00 2.23 4.97
CA SER A 210 15.59 2.32 3.63
C SER A 210 16.55 1.16 3.37
N ALA A 211 16.47 0.58 2.17
CA ALA A 211 17.45 -0.37 1.62
C ALA A 211 18.23 0.21 0.43
N VAL A 212 18.11 1.52 0.17
CA VAL A 212 18.73 2.19 -0.99
C VAL A 212 20.27 2.07 -0.96
N ALA A 213 20.88 2.26 0.22
CA ALA A 213 22.34 2.17 0.35
C ALA A 213 22.86 0.76 0.08
N ASP A 214 22.13 -0.26 0.55
CA ASP A 214 22.51 -1.67 0.35
C ASP A 214 22.43 -2.03 -1.14
N VAL A 215 21.40 -1.57 -1.84
CA VAL A 215 21.24 -1.81 -3.29
C VAL A 215 22.31 -1.07 -4.09
N TRP A 216 22.61 0.20 -3.76
CA TRP A 216 23.72 0.91 -4.41
C TRP A 216 25.08 0.22 -4.16
N GLY A 217 25.28 -0.30 -2.94
CA GLY A 217 26.48 -1.09 -2.61
C GLY A 217 26.59 -2.34 -3.48
N ALA A 218 25.50 -3.06 -3.69
CA ALA A 218 25.47 -4.26 -4.53
C ALA A 218 25.71 -3.95 -6.02
N ILE A 219 25.16 -2.84 -6.54
CA ILE A 219 25.34 -2.44 -7.96
C ILE A 219 26.81 -2.15 -8.29
N VAL A 220 27.58 -1.64 -7.34
CA VAL A 220 29.01 -1.31 -7.57
C VAL A 220 29.96 -2.43 -7.15
N ASP A 221 29.47 -3.51 -6.57
CA ASP A 221 30.25 -4.68 -6.16
C ASP A 221 30.52 -5.57 -7.40
N PRO A 222 31.78 -5.71 -7.85
CA PRO A 222 32.09 -6.48 -9.04
C PRO A 222 31.84 -7.99 -8.91
N ASP A 223 31.68 -8.50 -7.67
CA ASP A 223 31.40 -9.90 -7.41
C ASP A 223 29.89 -10.22 -7.42
N LYS A 224 29.03 -9.20 -7.61
CA LYS A 224 27.57 -9.35 -7.61
C LYS A 224 26.98 -9.14 -8.99
N GLU A 225 26.10 -10.07 -9.39
CA GLU A 225 25.11 -9.85 -10.44
C GLU A 225 23.81 -9.36 -9.78
N VAL A 226 23.38 -8.13 -10.11
CA VAL A 226 22.19 -7.52 -9.49
C VAL A 226 20.99 -7.69 -10.38
N VAL A 227 19.93 -8.25 -9.83
CA VAL A 227 18.68 -8.49 -10.54
C VAL A 227 17.53 -7.80 -9.82
N PHE A 228 16.82 -6.97 -10.55
CA PHE A 228 15.56 -6.36 -10.11
C PHE A 228 14.36 -7.13 -10.63
N TYR A 229 13.29 -7.16 -9.86
CA TYR A 229 11.96 -7.48 -10.36
C TYR A 229 10.90 -6.57 -9.75
N THR A 230 9.85 -6.26 -10.50
CA THR A 230 8.88 -5.21 -10.13
C THR A 230 7.48 -5.76 -9.96
N ALA A 231 6.82 -5.35 -8.86
CA ALA A 231 5.42 -5.69 -8.62
C ALA A 231 4.46 -4.96 -9.57
N PRO A 232 3.29 -5.56 -9.89
CA PRO A 232 2.36 -5.03 -10.89
C PRO A 232 1.94 -3.58 -10.64
N SER A 233 1.65 -3.20 -9.39
CA SER A 233 1.16 -1.86 -9.08
C SER A 233 2.22 -0.76 -9.12
N VAL A 234 3.52 -1.10 -9.22
CA VAL A 234 4.59 -0.09 -9.35
C VAL A 234 4.45 0.68 -10.66
N ARG A 235 4.13 -0.03 -11.78
CA ARG A 235 3.91 0.59 -13.09
C ARG A 235 2.79 1.61 -13.12
N ALA A 236 1.76 1.44 -12.27
CA ALA A 236 0.60 2.33 -12.21
C ALA A 236 0.81 3.54 -11.27
N THR A 237 1.92 3.61 -10.53
CA THR A 237 2.10 4.60 -9.46
C THR A 237 3.43 5.33 -9.47
N LEU A 238 4.49 4.74 -10.02
CA LEU A 238 5.84 5.33 -10.03
C LEU A 238 5.87 6.70 -10.70
N GLY A 239 5.10 6.89 -11.77
CA GLY A 239 5.00 8.14 -12.51
C GLY A 239 4.58 9.34 -11.66
N GLU A 240 3.79 9.11 -10.60
CA GLU A 240 3.35 10.16 -9.67
C GLU A 240 4.52 10.83 -8.94
N ALA A 241 5.62 10.11 -8.69
CA ALA A 241 6.84 10.67 -8.08
C ALA A 241 7.62 11.60 -9.02
N PHE A 242 7.27 11.63 -10.30
CA PHE A 242 7.86 12.43 -11.37
C PHE A 242 6.85 13.40 -12.00
N GLY A 243 5.72 13.64 -11.34
CA GLY A 243 4.72 14.64 -11.75
C GLY A 243 3.75 14.17 -12.84
N LEU A 244 3.76 12.89 -13.20
CA LEU A 244 2.77 12.34 -14.14
C LEU A 244 1.40 12.18 -13.47
N PRO A 245 0.30 12.18 -14.23
CA PRO A 245 -1.05 11.97 -13.70
C PRO A 245 -1.17 10.65 -12.92
N VAL A 246 -2.06 10.65 -11.92
CA VAL A 246 -2.37 9.46 -11.11
C VAL A 246 -2.88 8.33 -12.00
N GLY A 247 -2.33 7.14 -11.84
CA GLY A 247 -2.74 5.97 -12.62
C GLY A 247 -2.15 5.91 -14.03
N THR A 248 -1.13 6.73 -14.35
CA THR A 248 -0.40 6.57 -15.62
C THR A 248 0.42 5.29 -15.58
N ASN A 249 0.21 4.39 -16.55
CA ASN A 249 1.07 3.22 -16.73
C ASN A 249 2.44 3.66 -17.30
N VAL A 250 3.49 3.41 -16.53
CA VAL A 250 4.88 3.76 -16.89
C VAL A 250 5.80 2.54 -16.95
N GLU A 251 5.28 1.36 -17.31
CA GLU A 251 6.06 0.11 -17.31
C GLU A 251 7.36 0.24 -18.09
N GLY A 252 7.31 0.65 -19.35
CA GLY A 252 8.50 0.75 -20.19
C GLY A 252 9.52 1.76 -19.67
N LYS A 253 9.06 2.93 -19.19
CA LYS A 253 9.92 3.93 -18.54
C LYS A 253 10.52 3.43 -17.22
N MET A 254 9.77 2.68 -16.45
CA MET A 254 10.24 2.06 -15.21
C MET A 254 11.38 1.07 -15.48
N VAL A 255 11.21 0.20 -16.47
CA VAL A 255 12.25 -0.76 -16.89
C VAL A 255 13.48 -0.04 -17.42
N ALA A 256 13.30 0.97 -18.28
CA ALA A 256 14.39 1.78 -18.80
C ALA A 256 15.18 2.49 -17.69
N ALA A 257 14.48 3.05 -16.69
CA ALA A 257 15.10 3.70 -15.55
C ALA A 257 15.91 2.73 -14.69
N ILE A 258 15.39 1.53 -14.41
CA ILE A 258 16.11 0.51 -13.64
C ILE A 258 17.39 0.09 -14.37
N LYS A 259 17.31 -0.17 -15.67
CA LYS A 259 18.47 -0.55 -16.49
C LYS A 259 19.54 0.56 -16.58
N GLN A 260 19.20 1.81 -16.31
CA GLN A 260 20.16 2.92 -16.21
C GLN A 260 20.79 3.10 -14.83
N LEU A 261 20.37 2.34 -13.82
CA LEU A 261 21.03 2.40 -12.49
C LEU A 261 22.41 1.74 -12.47
N GLY A 262 22.70 0.85 -13.43
CA GLY A 262 23.97 0.12 -13.54
C GLY A 262 23.85 -1.09 -14.47
N ASP A 263 24.82 -1.99 -14.41
CA ASP A 263 24.76 -3.28 -15.10
C ASP A 263 23.84 -4.23 -14.30
N VAL A 264 22.53 -4.12 -14.57
CA VAL A 264 21.49 -4.84 -13.86
C VAL A 264 20.46 -5.44 -14.81
N LYS A 265 19.82 -6.53 -14.40
CA LYS A 265 18.68 -7.10 -15.12
C LYS A 265 17.37 -6.70 -14.44
N CYS A 266 16.30 -6.59 -15.22
CA CYS A 266 14.97 -6.23 -14.73
C CYS A 266 13.94 -7.23 -15.24
N PHE A 267 13.27 -7.96 -14.31
CA PHE A 267 12.26 -8.96 -14.61
C PHE A 267 10.86 -8.51 -14.17
N ASN A 268 9.85 -9.16 -14.75
CA ASN A 268 8.44 -8.91 -14.46
C ASN A 268 7.90 -9.89 -13.41
N MET A 269 7.58 -9.40 -12.20
CA MET A 269 7.02 -10.23 -11.14
C MET A 269 5.62 -10.80 -11.46
N ASP A 270 4.94 -10.29 -12.46
CA ASP A 270 3.65 -10.84 -12.89
C ASP A 270 3.78 -12.32 -13.27
N VAL A 271 4.96 -12.77 -13.75
CA VAL A 271 5.27 -14.19 -14.02
C VAL A 271 5.07 -15.05 -12.76
N THR A 272 5.55 -14.59 -11.61
CA THR A 272 5.38 -15.36 -10.37
C THR A 272 4.03 -15.11 -9.71
N ALA A 273 3.32 -14.06 -10.04
CA ALA A 273 1.90 -13.96 -9.73
C ALA A 273 1.10 -15.05 -10.49
N ASP A 274 1.40 -15.26 -11.77
CA ASP A 274 0.82 -16.36 -12.55
C ASP A 274 1.20 -17.75 -11.99
N LEU A 275 2.46 -17.93 -11.60
CA LEU A 275 2.93 -19.16 -10.94
C LEU A 275 2.18 -19.40 -9.61
N THR A 276 1.98 -18.34 -8.80
CA THR A 276 1.22 -18.43 -7.55
C THR A 276 -0.20 -18.93 -7.79
N ILE A 277 -0.87 -18.43 -8.84
CA ILE A 277 -2.22 -18.89 -9.20
C ILE A 277 -2.23 -20.38 -9.58
N MET A 278 -1.21 -20.87 -10.28
CA MET A 278 -1.14 -22.28 -10.65
C MET A 278 -1.02 -23.18 -9.41
N GLU A 279 -0.19 -22.80 -8.44
CA GLU A 279 -0.02 -23.50 -7.16
C GLU A 279 -1.28 -23.37 -6.28
N GLU A 280 -1.75 -22.14 -6.06
CA GLU A 280 -2.87 -21.84 -5.13
C GLU A 280 -4.21 -22.39 -5.64
N ALA A 281 -4.49 -22.29 -6.95
CA ALA A 281 -5.69 -22.89 -7.53
C ALA A 281 -5.64 -24.44 -7.44
N THR A 282 -4.47 -25.03 -7.59
CA THR A 282 -4.29 -26.47 -7.43
C THR A 282 -4.49 -26.88 -5.97
N GLU A 283 -3.92 -26.14 -5.01
CA GLU A 283 -4.15 -26.34 -3.58
C GLU A 283 -5.64 -26.25 -3.22
N LEU A 284 -6.36 -25.24 -3.75
CA LEU A 284 -7.79 -25.08 -3.51
C LEU A 284 -8.58 -26.32 -4.00
N LEU A 285 -8.30 -26.79 -5.21
CA LEU A 285 -8.97 -27.96 -5.77
C LEU A 285 -8.66 -29.24 -4.98
N GLU A 286 -7.46 -29.40 -4.46
CA GLU A 286 -7.08 -30.51 -3.58
C GLU A 286 -7.79 -30.42 -2.23
N ARG A 287 -7.88 -29.22 -1.62
CA ARG A 287 -8.62 -29.00 -0.37
C ARG A 287 -10.08 -29.41 -0.52
N LEU A 288 -10.73 -29.04 -1.60
CA LEU A 288 -12.13 -29.40 -1.89
C LEU A 288 -12.32 -30.91 -2.04
N LYS A 289 -11.33 -31.61 -2.63
CA LYS A 289 -11.39 -33.09 -2.80
C LYS A 289 -11.11 -33.86 -1.51
N THR A 290 -10.19 -33.33 -0.69
CA THR A 290 -9.69 -34.07 0.51
C THR A 290 -10.40 -33.68 1.79
N GLY A 291 -11.31 -32.70 1.77
CA GLY A 291 -11.99 -32.19 2.96
C GLY A 291 -11.08 -31.41 3.92
N LYS A 292 -9.98 -30.85 3.43
CA LYS A 292 -9.13 -29.92 4.21
C LYS A 292 -9.92 -28.67 4.59
N PRO A 293 -9.51 -27.90 5.64
CA PRO A 293 -10.26 -26.74 6.11
C PRO A 293 -10.57 -25.70 5.02
N THR A 294 -11.83 -25.31 4.95
CA THR A 294 -12.34 -24.16 4.17
C THR A 294 -12.95 -23.12 5.13
N PRO A 295 -13.04 -21.83 4.75
CA PRO A 295 -12.51 -21.28 3.52
C PRO A 295 -10.98 -21.35 3.44
N MET A 296 -10.44 -21.46 2.23
CA MET A 296 -9.03 -21.19 2.01
C MET A 296 -8.83 -19.66 1.90
N PHE A 297 -7.84 -19.13 2.61
CA PHE A 297 -7.44 -17.71 2.52
C PHE A 297 -6.18 -17.56 1.66
N THR A 298 -6.12 -16.52 0.83
CA THR A 298 -4.88 -16.17 0.11
C THR A 298 -3.73 -15.86 1.06
N SER A 299 -2.48 -16.07 0.63
CA SER A 299 -1.26 -15.87 1.43
C SER A 299 -0.34 -14.77 0.89
N CYS A 300 -0.61 -14.21 -0.28
CA CYS A 300 0.29 -13.27 -0.96
C CYS A 300 0.50 -11.92 -0.23
N CYS A 301 -0.36 -11.56 0.74
CA CYS A 301 -0.27 -10.31 1.50
C CYS A 301 0.36 -10.53 2.89
N PRO A 302 1.64 -10.18 3.13
CA PRO A 302 2.32 -10.42 4.41
C PRO A 302 1.73 -9.63 5.57
N GLY A 303 1.10 -8.48 5.31
CA GLY A 303 0.39 -7.73 6.34
C GLY A 303 -0.86 -8.44 6.83
N TRP A 304 -1.56 -9.14 5.95
CA TRP A 304 -2.68 -10.01 6.30
C TRP A 304 -2.19 -11.27 7.05
N VAL A 305 -1.20 -11.96 6.53
CA VAL A 305 -0.65 -13.16 7.17
C VAL A 305 -0.21 -12.85 8.60
N LYS A 306 0.57 -11.77 8.80
CA LYS A 306 0.99 -11.35 10.14
C LYS A 306 -0.19 -10.95 11.02
N PHE A 307 -1.26 -10.39 10.46
CA PHE A 307 -2.49 -10.11 11.20
C PHE A 307 -3.16 -11.40 11.68
N ALA A 308 -3.25 -12.42 10.82
CA ALA A 308 -3.79 -13.72 11.21
C ALA A 308 -2.95 -14.38 12.30
N GLU A 309 -1.63 -14.38 12.16
CA GLU A 309 -0.69 -14.94 13.15
C GLU A 309 -0.87 -14.32 14.56
N HIS A 310 -1.18 -13.01 14.65
CA HIS A 310 -1.38 -12.32 15.91
C HIS A 310 -2.81 -12.39 16.46
N TYR A 311 -3.83 -12.33 15.57
CA TYR A 311 -5.21 -12.07 16.01
C TYR A 311 -6.16 -13.22 15.74
N TYR A 312 -5.86 -14.09 14.77
CA TYR A 312 -6.68 -15.20 14.32
C TYR A 312 -5.84 -16.48 14.07
N PRO A 313 -5.02 -16.91 15.04
CA PRO A 313 -4.15 -18.07 14.85
C PRO A 313 -4.91 -19.36 14.54
N GLU A 314 -6.19 -19.45 14.90
CA GLU A 314 -7.08 -20.55 14.56
C GLU A 314 -7.29 -20.74 13.05
N PHE A 315 -7.14 -19.67 12.26
CA PHE A 315 -7.25 -19.71 10.81
C PHE A 315 -5.92 -19.97 10.07
N ILE A 316 -4.80 -20.13 10.77
CA ILE A 316 -3.52 -20.48 10.14
C ILE A 316 -3.63 -21.72 9.24
N PRO A 317 -4.30 -22.82 9.63
CA PRO A 317 -4.49 -23.98 8.75
C PRO A 317 -5.32 -23.70 7.49
N ASN A 318 -6.09 -22.62 7.50
CA ASN A 318 -6.92 -22.19 6.39
C ASN A 318 -6.15 -21.28 5.37
N ILE A 319 -5.00 -20.72 5.77
CA ILE A 319 -4.19 -19.90 4.86
C ILE A 319 -3.54 -20.83 3.82
N SER A 320 -3.48 -20.39 2.57
CA SER A 320 -2.73 -21.07 1.52
C SER A 320 -1.27 -21.23 1.94
N SER A 321 -0.70 -22.40 1.67
CA SER A 321 0.71 -22.67 1.95
C SER A 321 1.65 -21.99 0.95
N CYS A 322 1.14 -21.45 -0.16
CA CYS A 322 1.91 -20.76 -1.18
C CYS A 322 2.66 -19.58 -0.59
N LYS A 323 3.93 -19.44 -0.94
CA LYS A 323 4.68 -18.19 -0.74
C LYS A 323 4.06 -17.08 -1.59
N SER A 324 4.34 -15.85 -1.24
CA SER A 324 3.94 -14.73 -2.09
C SER A 324 4.72 -14.71 -3.42
N PRO A 325 4.21 -14.04 -4.47
CA PRO A 325 4.95 -13.86 -5.73
C PRO A 325 6.37 -13.33 -5.53
N GLN A 326 6.61 -12.44 -4.53
CA GLN A 326 7.95 -11.98 -4.18
C GLN A 326 8.86 -13.12 -3.79
N GLU A 327 8.46 -13.93 -2.82
CA GLU A 327 9.32 -14.99 -2.28
C GLU A 327 9.44 -16.17 -3.24
N MET A 328 8.41 -16.43 -4.06
CA MET A 328 8.51 -17.38 -5.17
C MET A 328 9.54 -16.93 -6.19
N PHE A 329 9.54 -15.64 -6.56
CA PHE A 329 10.49 -15.15 -7.55
C PHE A 329 11.93 -15.19 -7.03
N SER A 330 12.16 -14.73 -5.81
CA SER A 330 13.48 -14.78 -5.21
C SER A 330 14.01 -16.21 -5.09
N ALA A 331 13.16 -17.17 -4.72
CA ALA A 331 13.53 -18.58 -4.69
C ALA A 331 13.89 -19.11 -6.09
N LEU A 332 13.11 -18.76 -7.13
CA LEU A 332 13.42 -19.11 -8.52
C LEU A 332 14.75 -18.52 -8.99
N LEU A 333 15.01 -17.26 -8.66
CA LEU A 333 16.25 -16.59 -9.07
C LEU A 333 17.46 -17.22 -8.40
N LYS A 334 17.40 -17.47 -7.11
CA LYS A 334 18.52 -18.09 -6.35
C LYS A 334 18.70 -19.59 -6.65
N THR A 335 17.75 -20.25 -7.31
CA THR A 335 17.83 -21.67 -7.67
C THR A 335 17.87 -21.87 -9.17
N TYR A 336 16.72 -21.92 -9.83
CA TYR A 336 16.59 -22.21 -11.26
C TYR A 336 17.42 -21.27 -12.16
N TYR A 337 17.33 -19.95 -11.91
CA TYR A 337 18.05 -18.96 -12.71
C TYR A 337 19.57 -19.09 -12.52
N CYS A 338 20.03 -19.25 -11.26
CA CYS A 338 21.42 -19.49 -10.94
C CYS A 338 21.96 -20.78 -11.60
N GLU A 339 21.22 -21.89 -11.50
CA GLU A 339 21.58 -23.17 -12.13
C GLU A 339 21.71 -23.02 -13.66
N LYS A 340 20.76 -22.37 -14.30
CA LYS A 340 20.73 -22.17 -15.76
C LYS A 340 21.86 -21.31 -16.30
N ASN A 341 22.30 -20.31 -15.52
CA ASN A 341 23.28 -19.33 -15.96
C ASN A 341 24.67 -19.59 -15.36
N GLY A 342 24.86 -20.64 -14.56
CA GLY A 342 26.14 -20.96 -13.91
C GLY A 342 26.57 -19.94 -12.87
N ILE A 343 25.61 -19.23 -12.26
CA ILE A 343 25.83 -18.21 -11.24
C ILE A 343 25.77 -18.87 -9.87
N LYS A 344 26.70 -18.54 -8.99
CA LYS A 344 26.59 -18.98 -7.59
C LYS A 344 25.51 -18.16 -6.88
N PRO A 345 24.59 -18.78 -6.11
CA PRO A 345 23.51 -18.07 -5.43
C PRO A 345 23.96 -16.90 -4.55
N GLU A 346 25.14 -17.00 -3.94
CA GLU A 346 25.75 -15.94 -3.13
C GLU A 346 26.22 -14.73 -3.95
N ASN A 347 26.48 -14.90 -5.25
CA ASN A 347 26.89 -13.83 -6.16
C ASN A 347 25.70 -13.13 -6.83
N LEU A 348 24.52 -13.73 -6.81
CA LEU A 348 23.30 -13.06 -7.28
C LEU A 348 22.72 -12.19 -6.18
N TYR A 349 22.55 -10.90 -6.41
CA TYR A 349 21.86 -9.99 -5.49
C TYR A 349 20.45 -9.67 -5.98
N VAL A 350 19.46 -10.11 -5.24
CA VAL A 350 18.05 -10.07 -5.64
C VAL A 350 17.34 -8.89 -5.00
N VAL A 351 16.85 -7.97 -5.83
CA VAL A 351 16.15 -6.74 -5.42
C VAL A 351 14.69 -6.80 -5.86
N SER A 352 13.77 -6.82 -4.90
CA SER A 352 12.34 -6.68 -5.17
C SER A 352 11.90 -5.21 -5.14
N VAL A 353 11.16 -4.74 -6.14
CA VAL A 353 10.55 -3.40 -6.16
C VAL A 353 9.05 -3.53 -5.93
N ILE A 354 8.59 -3.07 -4.77
CA ILE A 354 7.27 -3.41 -4.22
C ILE A 354 6.55 -2.17 -3.67
N PRO A 355 5.23 -2.01 -3.85
CA PRO A 355 4.46 -0.89 -3.30
C PRO A 355 4.20 -1.01 -1.78
N CYS A 356 4.89 -1.90 -1.09
CA CYS A 356 4.50 -2.42 0.23
C CYS A 356 5.67 -2.36 1.22
N THR A 357 5.42 -1.89 2.44
CA THR A 357 6.41 -1.93 3.52
C THR A 357 6.45 -3.28 4.24
N ALA A 358 5.33 -4.03 4.28
CA ALA A 358 5.31 -5.35 4.91
C ALA A 358 6.15 -6.40 4.16
N LYS A 359 6.43 -6.19 2.88
CA LYS A 359 7.32 -7.03 2.07
C LYS A 359 8.79 -6.99 2.54
N LYS A 360 9.23 -5.88 3.15
CA LYS A 360 10.53 -5.83 3.82
C LYS A 360 10.60 -6.77 5.04
N PHE A 361 9.53 -6.84 5.80
CA PHE A 361 9.40 -7.80 6.90
C PHE A 361 9.30 -9.24 6.37
N GLU A 362 8.58 -9.46 5.29
CA GLU A 362 8.45 -10.79 4.67
C GLU A 362 9.81 -11.31 4.21
N ALA A 363 10.61 -10.50 3.51
CA ALA A 363 11.96 -10.85 3.08
C ALA A 363 12.90 -11.24 4.25
N ALA A 364 12.64 -10.73 5.46
CA ALA A 364 13.42 -11.01 6.65
C ALA A 364 12.90 -12.23 7.47
N ARG A 365 11.91 -12.97 6.97
CA ARG A 365 11.35 -14.16 7.66
C ARG A 365 12.23 -15.38 7.36
N GLU A 366 12.73 -16.04 8.40
CA GLU A 366 13.61 -17.21 8.28
C GLU A 366 12.93 -18.38 7.55
N GLU A 367 11.63 -18.63 7.83
CA GLU A 367 10.84 -19.70 7.24
C GLU A 367 10.61 -19.54 5.72
N LEU A 368 10.91 -18.38 5.14
CA LEU A 368 10.83 -18.13 3.70
C LEU A 368 12.14 -18.41 2.95
N GLY A 369 13.23 -18.66 3.69
CA GLY A 369 14.50 -19.14 3.15
C GLY A 369 15.52 -18.05 2.81
N GLY A 370 15.24 -16.77 3.06
CA GLY A 370 16.21 -15.68 2.90
C GLY A 370 16.68 -15.44 1.46
N TYR A 371 15.83 -15.67 0.48
CA TYR A 371 16.17 -15.54 -0.94
C TYR A 371 16.12 -14.10 -1.46
N THR A 372 15.40 -13.20 -0.79
CA THR A 372 15.28 -11.78 -1.16
C THR A 372 16.34 -10.98 -0.41
N ASP A 373 17.34 -10.46 -1.11
CA ASP A 373 18.44 -9.69 -0.47
C ASP A 373 17.97 -8.30 -0.07
N SER A 374 17.19 -7.61 -0.92
CA SER A 374 16.62 -6.29 -0.62
C SER A 374 15.21 -6.12 -1.17
N ALA A 375 14.38 -5.43 -0.40
CA ALA A 375 13.05 -5.01 -0.85
C ALA A 375 12.97 -3.47 -0.86
N LEU A 376 12.85 -2.88 -2.04
CA LEU A 376 12.65 -1.45 -2.26
C LEU A 376 11.16 -1.13 -2.40
N THR A 377 10.73 -0.05 -1.77
CA THR A 377 9.41 0.52 -2.05
C THR A 377 9.40 1.30 -3.36
N THR A 378 8.22 1.60 -3.91
CA THR A 378 8.08 2.50 -5.07
C THR A 378 8.75 3.86 -4.82
N ARG A 379 8.71 4.37 -3.58
CA ARG A 379 9.37 5.62 -3.18
C ARG A 379 10.89 5.51 -3.20
N GLU A 380 11.43 4.39 -2.74
CA GLU A 380 12.88 4.14 -2.74
C GLU A 380 13.41 4.01 -4.16
N LEU A 381 12.69 3.31 -5.05
CA LEU A 381 13.05 3.28 -6.48
C LEU A 381 13.02 4.69 -7.08
N ALA A 382 11.98 5.47 -6.83
CA ALA A 382 11.91 6.85 -7.31
C ALA A 382 13.06 7.72 -6.77
N LYS A 383 13.52 7.47 -5.54
CA LYS A 383 14.68 8.14 -4.95
C LYS A 383 15.96 7.76 -5.69
N MET A 384 16.21 6.47 -5.94
CA MET A 384 17.38 5.99 -6.68
C MET A 384 17.44 6.56 -8.10
N ILE A 385 16.31 6.60 -8.81
CA ILE A 385 16.20 7.21 -10.15
C ILE A 385 16.60 8.69 -10.12
N LYS A 386 16.17 9.44 -9.08
CA LYS A 386 16.54 10.85 -8.89
C LYS A 386 18.01 11.02 -8.51
N GLU A 387 18.55 10.16 -7.64
CA GLU A 387 19.96 10.16 -7.25
C GLU A 387 20.88 9.87 -8.45
N ALA A 388 20.46 9.00 -9.37
CA ALA A 388 21.16 8.72 -10.62
C ALA A 388 21.05 9.85 -11.66
N GLY A 389 20.25 10.89 -11.41
CA GLY A 389 20.07 12.00 -12.37
C GLY A 389 19.28 11.63 -13.62
N ILE A 390 18.48 10.56 -13.58
CA ILE A 390 17.72 10.06 -14.72
C ILE A 390 16.49 10.94 -14.98
N ASP A 391 16.37 11.47 -16.19
CA ASP A 391 15.16 12.21 -16.64
C ASP A 391 14.04 11.25 -17.00
N PHE A 392 13.34 10.79 -15.95
CA PHE A 392 12.31 9.74 -16.06
C PHE A 392 11.19 10.08 -17.05
N ALA A 393 10.76 11.34 -17.11
CA ALA A 393 9.64 11.75 -17.97
C ALA A 393 9.94 11.57 -19.46
N ASN A 394 11.21 11.77 -19.85
CA ASN A 394 11.66 11.74 -21.23
C ASN A 394 12.34 10.41 -21.65
N LEU A 395 12.35 9.39 -20.76
CA LEU A 395 12.88 8.08 -21.12
C LEU A 395 12.12 7.45 -22.29
N THR A 396 12.85 6.79 -23.17
CA THR A 396 12.30 5.83 -24.12
C THR A 396 11.96 4.53 -23.38
N ASP A 397 10.84 3.93 -23.70
CA ASP A 397 10.41 2.68 -23.10
C ASP A 397 11.37 1.52 -23.40
N ALA A 398 11.59 0.66 -22.41
CA ALA A 398 12.35 -0.58 -22.54
C ALA A 398 11.48 -1.78 -22.11
N GLU A 399 11.84 -2.96 -22.60
CA GLU A 399 11.21 -4.21 -22.23
C GLU A 399 11.94 -4.88 -21.06
N PHE A 400 11.22 -5.69 -20.28
CA PHE A 400 11.81 -6.58 -19.30
C PHE A 400 12.77 -7.59 -19.94
N ASP A 401 13.70 -8.10 -19.16
CA ASP A 401 14.67 -9.09 -19.62
C ASP A 401 14.06 -10.50 -19.67
N GLU A 402 14.49 -11.31 -20.64
CA GLU A 402 14.13 -12.72 -20.70
C GLU A 402 14.97 -13.55 -19.68
N PRO A 403 14.47 -14.68 -19.17
CA PRO A 403 13.27 -15.39 -19.61
C PRO A 403 11.97 -14.98 -18.87
N PHE A 404 12.00 -14.00 -17.96
CA PHE A 404 10.88 -13.65 -17.13
C PHE A 404 10.26 -12.28 -17.50
N GLY A 405 10.31 -11.91 -18.77
CA GLY A 405 9.76 -10.65 -19.26
C GLY A 405 8.26 -10.69 -19.53
N LYS A 406 7.74 -11.80 -20.02
CA LYS A 406 6.36 -11.93 -20.48
C LYS A 406 5.47 -12.65 -19.48
N ALA A 407 4.38 -11.99 -19.08
CA ALA A 407 3.39 -12.51 -18.14
C ALA A 407 1.96 -12.23 -18.64
N SER A 408 0.97 -12.73 -17.92
CA SER A 408 -0.43 -12.49 -18.23
C SER A 408 -0.99 -11.21 -17.59
N GLY A 409 -2.09 -10.69 -18.15
CA GLY A 409 -2.87 -9.63 -17.51
C GLY A 409 -3.45 -10.07 -16.16
N ALA A 410 -3.68 -11.38 -15.94
CA ALA A 410 -4.08 -11.91 -14.65
C ALA A 410 -3.03 -11.66 -13.57
N GLY A 411 -1.74 -11.79 -13.87
CA GLY A 411 -0.66 -11.41 -12.95
C GLY A 411 -0.65 -9.91 -12.65
N ALA A 412 -0.91 -9.08 -13.66
CA ALA A 412 -0.92 -7.63 -13.48
C ALA A 412 -2.03 -7.13 -12.55
N ILE A 413 -3.24 -7.69 -12.61
CA ILE A 413 -4.36 -7.27 -11.75
C ILE A 413 -4.20 -7.62 -10.27
N PHE A 414 -3.20 -8.41 -9.86
CA PHE A 414 -2.86 -8.66 -8.45
C PHE A 414 -2.65 -7.37 -7.66
N GLY A 415 -2.28 -6.29 -8.32
CA GLY A 415 -2.12 -4.99 -7.70
C GLY A 415 -3.41 -4.37 -7.15
N ALA A 416 -4.58 -4.75 -7.66
CA ALA A 416 -5.90 -4.28 -7.26
C ALA A 416 -6.62 -5.30 -6.37
N THR A 417 -7.47 -4.84 -5.45
CA THR A 417 -8.28 -5.75 -4.62
C THR A 417 -9.29 -6.51 -5.47
N GLY A 418 -9.35 -7.82 -5.30
CA GLY A 418 -10.12 -8.76 -6.10
C GLY A 418 -9.36 -9.33 -7.29
N GLY A 419 -8.15 -8.81 -7.58
CA GLY A 419 -7.35 -9.25 -8.71
C GLY A 419 -6.79 -10.66 -8.55
N VAL A 420 -6.37 -11.06 -7.34
CA VAL A 420 -5.94 -12.42 -7.04
C VAL A 420 -7.12 -13.38 -7.18
N MET A 421 -8.27 -13.01 -6.61
CA MET A 421 -9.51 -13.77 -6.73
C MET A 421 -9.91 -13.97 -8.18
N GLU A 422 -9.90 -12.90 -8.99
CA GLU A 422 -10.26 -12.99 -10.40
C GLU A 422 -9.28 -13.87 -11.18
N ALA A 423 -7.97 -13.74 -10.95
CA ALA A 423 -6.95 -14.59 -11.58
C ALA A 423 -7.15 -16.07 -11.23
N ALA A 424 -7.45 -16.38 -9.96
CA ALA A 424 -7.73 -17.74 -9.51
C ALA A 424 -9.02 -18.29 -10.13
N LEU A 425 -10.08 -17.50 -10.21
CA LEU A 425 -11.34 -17.89 -10.84
C LEU A 425 -11.17 -18.15 -12.34
N ARG A 426 -10.40 -17.35 -13.08
CA ARG A 426 -10.06 -17.59 -14.51
C ARG A 426 -9.42 -18.96 -14.70
N THR A 427 -8.42 -19.28 -13.90
CA THR A 427 -7.70 -20.57 -13.99
C THR A 427 -8.55 -21.75 -13.51
N ALA A 428 -9.31 -21.60 -12.41
CA ALA A 428 -10.23 -22.63 -11.94
C ALA A 428 -11.36 -22.90 -12.96
N ALA A 429 -11.93 -21.86 -13.56
CA ALA A 429 -12.95 -21.98 -14.57
C ALA A 429 -12.45 -22.76 -15.79
N MET A 430 -11.21 -22.49 -16.23
CA MET A 430 -10.60 -23.23 -17.33
C MET A 430 -10.35 -24.70 -16.97
N LYS A 431 -9.80 -25.00 -15.79
CA LYS A 431 -9.52 -26.38 -15.34
C LYS A 431 -10.80 -27.22 -15.17
N LEU A 432 -11.91 -26.62 -14.78
CA LEU A 432 -13.19 -27.31 -14.52
C LEU A 432 -14.17 -27.23 -15.69
N GLY A 433 -14.18 -26.12 -16.43
CA GLY A 433 -15.15 -25.84 -17.51
C GLY A 433 -14.59 -25.96 -18.94
N GLY A 434 -13.28 -26.05 -19.09
CA GLY A 434 -12.62 -26.18 -20.39
C GLY A 434 -12.57 -24.89 -21.23
N LYS A 435 -12.28 -25.01 -22.53
CA LYS A 435 -12.19 -23.88 -23.45
C LYS A 435 -13.50 -23.09 -23.52
N GLY A 436 -13.43 -21.79 -23.36
CA GLY A 436 -14.60 -20.88 -23.34
C GLY A 436 -15.02 -20.43 -21.95
N ALA A 437 -14.26 -20.75 -20.91
CA ALA A 437 -14.46 -20.23 -19.56
C ALA A 437 -14.40 -18.68 -19.54
N PRO A 438 -15.19 -18.00 -18.65
CA PRO A 438 -15.19 -16.54 -18.56
C PRO A 438 -13.83 -16.01 -18.12
N LEU A 439 -13.44 -14.86 -18.70
CA LEU A 439 -12.22 -14.13 -18.36
C LEU A 439 -12.48 -12.87 -17.52
N GLU A 440 -13.72 -12.54 -17.22
CA GLU A 440 -14.09 -11.39 -16.39
C GLU A 440 -15.09 -11.77 -15.31
N PHE A 441 -14.74 -11.46 -14.07
CA PHE A 441 -15.55 -11.68 -12.88
C PHE A 441 -15.79 -10.33 -12.21
N LYS A 442 -16.74 -9.56 -12.76
CA LYS A 442 -16.97 -8.14 -12.41
C LYS A 442 -17.37 -7.92 -10.97
N GLU A 443 -18.03 -8.90 -10.35
CA GLU A 443 -18.51 -8.84 -8.96
C GLU A 443 -17.35 -8.75 -7.95
N VAL A 444 -16.18 -9.25 -8.28
CA VAL A 444 -14.97 -9.16 -7.43
C VAL A 444 -14.07 -7.97 -7.76
N ARG A 445 -14.36 -7.23 -8.84
CA ARG A 445 -13.68 -5.97 -9.20
C ARG A 445 -14.18 -4.79 -8.38
N GLY A 446 -13.47 -3.66 -8.45
CA GLY A 446 -13.82 -2.41 -7.75
C GLY A 446 -13.00 -2.20 -6.49
N THR A 447 -13.22 -1.06 -5.83
CA THR A 447 -12.42 -0.62 -4.68
C THR A 447 -13.19 -0.70 -3.35
N GLU A 448 -14.38 -1.28 -3.33
CA GLU A 448 -15.16 -1.55 -2.13
C GLU A 448 -14.36 -2.39 -1.13
N GLY A 449 -14.62 -2.15 0.15
CA GLY A 449 -13.90 -2.79 1.22
C GLY A 449 -14.20 -4.27 1.39
N VAL A 450 -15.42 -4.70 1.09
CA VAL A 450 -15.89 -6.10 1.09
C VAL A 450 -16.71 -6.34 -0.16
N LYS A 451 -16.43 -7.45 -0.84
CA LYS A 451 -17.17 -7.95 -2.00
C LYS A 451 -17.44 -9.43 -1.81
N GLU A 452 -18.61 -9.89 -2.15
CA GLU A 452 -19.03 -11.29 -2.05
C GLU A 452 -19.67 -11.70 -3.36
N ALA A 453 -19.37 -12.92 -3.82
CA ALA A 453 -19.94 -13.48 -5.03
C ALA A 453 -20.07 -15.00 -4.92
N GLU A 454 -20.94 -15.55 -5.75
CA GLU A 454 -21.12 -16.98 -5.93
C GLU A 454 -21.03 -17.30 -7.42
N TYR A 455 -20.17 -18.26 -7.75
CA TYR A 455 -19.95 -18.69 -9.13
C TYR A 455 -20.14 -20.18 -9.26
N THR A 456 -20.84 -20.61 -10.31
CA THR A 456 -20.88 -22.02 -10.69
C THR A 456 -19.85 -22.30 -11.75
N VAL A 457 -18.86 -23.14 -11.41
CA VAL A 457 -17.76 -23.53 -12.29
C VAL A 457 -17.86 -25.03 -12.56
N GLY A 458 -18.25 -25.39 -13.76
CA GLY A 458 -18.58 -26.78 -14.08
C GLY A 458 -19.81 -27.27 -13.28
N LYS A 459 -19.58 -28.26 -12.39
CA LYS A 459 -20.60 -28.78 -11.47
C LYS A 459 -20.43 -28.29 -10.02
N THR A 460 -19.47 -27.40 -9.77
CA THR A 460 -19.10 -26.96 -8.42
C THR A 460 -19.52 -25.50 -8.23
N THR A 461 -20.23 -25.21 -7.15
CA THR A 461 -20.52 -23.84 -6.71
C THR A 461 -19.43 -23.37 -5.76
N VAL A 462 -18.85 -22.23 -6.05
CA VAL A 462 -17.75 -21.61 -5.28
C VAL A 462 -18.24 -20.27 -4.73
N LYS A 463 -18.34 -20.18 -3.41
CA LYS A 463 -18.66 -18.94 -2.69
C LYS A 463 -17.37 -18.23 -2.34
N VAL A 464 -17.24 -17.00 -2.80
CA VAL A 464 -16.00 -16.22 -2.63
C VAL A 464 -16.25 -14.91 -1.91
N ALA A 465 -15.22 -14.45 -1.19
CA ALA A 465 -15.22 -13.12 -0.60
C ALA A 465 -13.87 -12.43 -0.83
N VAL A 466 -13.92 -11.11 -0.95
CA VAL A 466 -12.74 -10.24 -1.07
C VAL A 466 -12.80 -9.17 0.01
N ALA A 467 -11.75 -9.05 0.83
CA ALA A 467 -11.62 -8.00 1.82
C ALA A 467 -10.39 -7.14 1.56
N SER A 468 -10.57 -5.82 1.50
CA SER A 468 -9.47 -4.86 1.47
C SER A 468 -9.50 -3.92 2.67
N GLY A 469 -8.35 -3.83 3.37
CA GLY A 469 -8.24 -3.25 4.70
C GLY A 469 -8.55 -4.25 5.81
N LEU A 470 -7.70 -4.31 6.85
CA LEU A 470 -7.81 -5.33 7.90
C LEU A 470 -9.06 -5.17 8.78
N GLY A 471 -9.60 -3.94 8.89
CA GLY A 471 -10.91 -3.76 9.54
C GLY A 471 -12.05 -4.46 8.81
N ASN A 472 -12.00 -4.58 7.49
CA ASN A 472 -12.94 -5.35 6.69
C ASN A 472 -12.64 -6.85 6.74
N ALA A 473 -11.34 -7.21 6.72
CA ALA A 473 -10.93 -8.60 6.93
C ALA A 473 -11.46 -9.15 8.25
N ARG A 474 -11.38 -8.37 9.34
CA ARG A 474 -11.93 -8.74 10.65
C ARG A 474 -13.41 -9.10 10.57
N LYS A 475 -14.22 -8.32 9.85
CA LYS A 475 -15.66 -8.61 9.70
C LYS A 475 -15.91 -9.96 9.04
N ILE A 476 -15.16 -10.29 7.98
CA ILE A 476 -15.25 -11.59 7.30
C ILE A 476 -14.81 -12.72 8.24
N LEU A 477 -13.66 -12.55 8.92
CA LEU A 477 -13.13 -13.57 9.82
C LEU A 477 -14.06 -13.84 11.00
N ASP A 478 -14.63 -12.79 11.61
CA ASP A 478 -15.58 -12.93 12.70
C ASP A 478 -16.87 -13.65 12.23
N ALA A 479 -17.39 -13.31 11.04
CA ALA A 479 -18.57 -13.95 10.46
C ALA A 479 -18.31 -15.45 10.16
N VAL A 480 -17.14 -15.80 9.63
CA VAL A 480 -16.74 -17.21 9.42
C VAL A 480 -16.58 -17.93 10.75
N LYS A 481 -15.90 -17.31 11.73
CA LYS A 481 -15.69 -17.88 13.07
C LYS A 481 -17.00 -18.17 13.81
N ASN A 482 -17.99 -17.29 13.65
CA ASN A 482 -19.31 -17.42 14.26
C ASN A 482 -20.24 -18.39 13.49
N GLY A 483 -19.81 -18.92 12.34
CA GLY A 483 -20.65 -19.78 11.49
C GLY A 483 -21.76 -19.02 10.74
N GLU A 484 -21.68 -17.70 10.64
CA GLU A 484 -22.67 -16.84 9.95
C GLU A 484 -22.45 -16.85 8.43
N LYS A 485 -21.25 -17.13 7.97
CA LYS A 485 -20.84 -17.17 6.57
C LYS A 485 -20.02 -18.43 6.28
N ASP A 486 -20.26 -18.98 5.09
CA ASP A 486 -19.61 -20.19 4.57
C ASP A 486 -19.03 -19.85 3.19
N TYR A 487 -17.72 -19.60 3.13
CA TYR A 487 -17.00 -19.33 1.88
C TYR A 487 -16.12 -20.52 1.51
N THR A 488 -15.84 -20.64 0.22
CA THR A 488 -14.89 -21.59 -0.33
C THR A 488 -13.49 -20.99 -0.37
N PHE A 489 -13.39 -19.74 -0.87
CA PHE A 489 -12.13 -19.05 -1.06
C PHE A 489 -12.25 -17.56 -0.73
N VAL A 490 -11.27 -17.00 -0.03
CA VAL A 490 -11.30 -15.62 0.44
C VAL A 490 -9.99 -14.92 0.14
N GLU A 491 -10.05 -13.82 -0.61
CA GLU A 491 -8.92 -12.91 -0.78
C GLU A 491 -8.90 -11.86 0.34
N ILE A 492 -7.73 -11.68 0.98
CA ILE A 492 -7.53 -10.60 1.96
C ILE A 492 -6.30 -9.77 1.61
N MET A 493 -6.53 -8.47 1.41
CA MET A 493 -5.50 -7.46 1.25
C MET A 493 -5.48 -6.51 2.45
N ALA A 494 -4.32 -6.34 3.09
CA ALA A 494 -4.18 -5.43 4.25
C ALA A 494 -4.42 -3.95 3.89
N CYS A 495 -4.10 -3.55 2.66
CA CYS A 495 -4.26 -2.16 2.23
C CYS A 495 -5.63 -1.91 1.62
N PRO A 496 -6.33 -0.80 1.97
CA PRO A 496 -7.60 -0.44 1.36
C PRO A 496 -7.47 -0.22 -0.16
N GLY A 497 -8.19 -1.00 -0.96
CA GLY A 497 -8.10 -0.99 -2.42
C GLY A 497 -7.02 -1.90 -3.03
N GLY A 498 -6.20 -2.58 -2.20
CA GLY A 498 -5.13 -3.46 -2.66
C GLY A 498 -3.75 -2.79 -2.67
N CYS A 499 -2.79 -3.43 -3.36
CA CYS A 499 -1.39 -2.99 -3.41
C CYS A 499 -1.19 -1.63 -4.11
N ILE A 500 -2.13 -1.22 -4.99
CA ILE A 500 -2.18 0.14 -5.58
C ILE A 500 -2.21 1.27 -4.53
N ASN A 501 -2.61 0.97 -3.30
CA ASN A 501 -2.64 1.89 -2.16
C ASN A 501 -1.75 1.38 -1.02
N GLY A 502 -0.70 0.65 -1.35
CA GLY A 502 0.27 0.08 -0.42
C GLY A 502 1.05 1.12 0.36
N GLY A 503 1.59 0.70 1.53
CA GLY A 503 2.38 1.57 2.41
C GLY A 503 3.66 2.12 1.81
N GLY A 504 4.16 1.53 0.70
CA GLY A 504 5.35 1.94 -0.05
C GLY A 504 5.09 2.81 -1.28
N GLN A 505 3.83 3.16 -1.58
CA GLN A 505 3.46 3.99 -2.72
C GLN A 505 3.89 5.45 -2.58
N PRO A 506 4.02 6.21 -3.69
CA PRO A 506 4.39 7.62 -3.66
C PRO A 506 3.53 8.44 -2.70
N TYR A 507 4.14 9.44 -2.07
CA TYR A 507 3.41 10.42 -1.27
C TYR A 507 2.61 11.34 -2.18
N VAL A 508 1.31 11.43 -1.94
CA VAL A 508 0.40 12.31 -2.67
C VAL A 508 0.01 13.47 -1.76
N HIS A 509 0.13 14.69 -2.27
CA HIS A 509 -0.28 15.90 -1.54
C HIS A 509 -1.75 15.85 -1.15
N ASP A 510 -2.06 16.47 0.00
CA ASP A 510 -3.41 16.54 0.56
C ASP A 510 -4.46 17.08 -0.43
N GLU A 511 -4.09 18.04 -1.26
CA GLU A 511 -4.96 18.62 -2.30
C GLU A 511 -5.44 17.56 -3.30
N VAL A 512 -4.55 16.69 -3.76
CA VAL A 512 -4.91 15.58 -4.66
C VAL A 512 -5.59 14.47 -3.87
N ARG A 513 -5.00 14.05 -2.76
CA ARG A 513 -5.46 12.93 -1.96
C ARG A 513 -6.88 13.11 -1.38
N ASN A 514 -7.24 14.34 -0.98
CA ASN A 514 -8.56 14.64 -0.46
C ASN A 514 -9.62 14.86 -1.56
N ASN A 515 -9.21 15.04 -2.82
CA ASN A 515 -10.10 15.42 -3.92
C ASN A 515 -10.22 14.37 -5.03
N VAL A 516 -9.21 13.52 -5.22
CA VAL A 516 -9.14 12.53 -6.29
C VAL A 516 -9.30 11.12 -5.71
N ASP A 517 -10.02 10.26 -6.39
CA ASP A 517 -10.09 8.83 -6.05
C ASP A 517 -8.87 8.10 -6.62
N LEU A 518 -7.79 8.15 -5.85
CA LEU A 518 -6.51 7.52 -6.23
C LEU A 518 -6.64 6.02 -6.45
N LYS A 519 -7.47 5.35 -5.66
CA LYS A 519 -7.61 3.88 -5.71
C LYS A 519 -8.22 3.45 -7.04
N THR A 520 -9.32 4.09 -7.42
CA THR A 520 -10.00 3.77 -8.68
C THR A 520 -9.11 4.07 -9.89
N LEU A 521 -8.43 5.23 -9.94
CA LEU A 521 -7.56 5.57 -11.07
C LEU A 521 -6.37 4.62 -11.21
N ARG A 522 -5.72 4.27 -10.11
CA ARG A 522 -4.58 3.33 -10.12
C ARG A 522 -5.02 1.91 -10.47
N ALA A 523 -6.19 1.47 -9.96
CA ALA A 523 -6.76 0.16 -10.32
C ALA A 523 -7.14 0.10 -11.78
N GLN A 524 -7.72 1.17 -12.33
CA GLN A 524 -8.10 1.26 -13.73
C GLN A 524 -6.90 1.03 -14.66
N ALA A 525 -5.72 1.59 -14.34
CA ALA A 525 -4.51 1.36 -15.11
C ALA A 525 -4.13 -0.13 -15.21
N LEU A 526 -4.33 -0.91 -14.15
CA LEU A 526 -4.06 -2.35 -14.16
C LEU A 526 -5.15 -3.13 -14.94
N TYR A 527 -6.41 -2.74 -14.82
CA TYR A 527 -7.49 -3.35 -15.59
C TYR A 527 -7.39 -3.04 -17.08
N ASP A 528 -6.92 -1.84 -17.45
CA ASP A 528 -6.67 -1.47 -18.84
C ASP A 528 -5.51 -2.28 -19.40
N TYR A 529 -4.42 -2.45 -18.64
CA TYR A 529 -3.30 -3.31 -19.00
C TYR A 529 -3.76 -4.77 -19.22
N ASP A 530 -4.56 -5.35 -18.31
CA ASP A 530 -5.12 -6.70 -18.49
C ASP A 530 -5.97 -6.80 -19.76
N ARG A 531 -6.83 -5.82 -20.00
CA ARG A 531 -7.72 -5.82 -21.19
C ARG A 531 -6.94 -5.78 -22.50
N GLU A 532 -5.82 -5.07 -22.54
CA GLU A 532 -4.96 -4.91 -23.70
C GLU A 532 -3.96 -6.07 -23.86
N SER A 533 -3.74 -6.85 -22.79
CA SER A 533 -2.82 -7.98 -22.81
C SER A 533 -3.32 -9.11 -23.72
N LYS A 534 -2.39 -9.68 -24.50
CA LYS A 534 -2.66 -10.86 -25.33
C LYS A 534 -2.88 -12.12 -24.49
N LEU A 535 -2.14 -12.24 -23.39
CA LEU A 535 -2.26 -13.30 -22.40
C LEU A 535 -3.10 -12.77 -21.24
N ARG A 536 -4.24 -13.38 -20.96
CA ARG A 536 -5.15 -12.89 -19.92
C ARG A 536 -5.38 -13.88 -18.78
N ALA A 537 -4.81 -15.06 -18.86
CA ALA A 537 -4.93 -16.08 -17.83
C ALA A 537 -3.55 -16.63 -17.43
N SER A 538 -3.39 -16.91 -16.16
CA SER A 538 -2.10 -17.32 -15.59
C SER A 538 -1.55 -18.63 -16.18
N HIS A 539 -2.44 -19.54 -16.57
CA HIS A 539 -2.07 -20.81 -17.20
C HIS A 539 -1.57 -20.68 -18.65
N ASP A 540 -1.72 -19.50 -19.29
CA ASP A 540 -1.23 -19.23 -20.65
C ASP A 540 0.18 -18.62 -20.67
N THR A 541 0.78 -18.35 -19.51
CA THR A 541 2.08 -17.67 -19.40
C THR A 541 3.21 -18.64 -19.76
N PRO A 542 3.97 -18.37 -20.87
CA PRO A 542 4.98 -19.30 -21.38
C PRO A 542 6.08 -19.62 -20.37
N ALA A 543 6.52 -18.63 -19.60
CA ALA A 543 7.54 -18.82 -18.57
C ALA A 543 7.08 -19.81 -17.48
N VAL A 544 5.80 -19.79 -17.11
CA VAL A 544 5.21 -20.72 -16.12
C VAL A 544 5.18 -22.14 -16.70
N GLU A 545 4.78 -22.29 -17.97
CA GLU A 545 4.80 -23.61 -18.64
C GLU A 545 6.22 -24.19 -18.69
N ILE A 546 7.22 -23.37 -19.05
CA ILE A 546 8.62 -23.78 -19.09
C ILE A 546 9.12 -24.20 -17.71
N LEU A 547 8.78 -23.45 -16.65
CA LEU A 547 9.16 -23.78 -15.28
C LEU A 547 8.61 -25.13 -14.81
N TYR A 548 7.35 -25.45 -15.13
CA TYR A 548 6.83 -26.79 -14.82
C TYR A 548 7.50 -27.88 -15.65
N LYS A 549 7.65 -27.67 -16.94
CA LYS A 549 8.25 -28.66 -17.83
C LYS A 549 9.71 -28.98 -17.49
N GLU A 550 10.50 -27.96 -17.15
CA GLU A 550 11.95 -28.11 -16.98
C GLU A 550 12.39 -28.29 -15.53
N TYR A 551 11.61 -27.80 -14.55
CA TYR A 551 12.11 -27.65 -13.19
C TYR A 551 11.19 -28.26 -12.12
N PHE A 552 9.91 -27.96 -12.12
CA PHE A 552 8.98 -28.40 -11.07
C PHE A 552 8.24 -29.70 -11.39
N GLY A 553 8.04 -30.02 -12.66
CA GLY A 553 7.20 -31.13 -13.13
C GLY A 553 5.73 -30.71 -13.22
N GLU A 554 5.05 -30.61 -12.08
CA GLU A 554 3.63 -30.24 -11.98
C GLU A 554 3.38 -29.32 -10.76
N PRO A 555 2.26 -28.58 -10.75
CA PRO A 555 1.87 -27.82 -9.57
C PRO A 555 1.74 -28.71 -8.32
N ASN A 556 2.11 -28.15 -7.16
CA ASN A 556 2.15 -28.85 -5.87
C ASN A 556 3.05 -30.11 -5.84
N SER A 557 3.99 -30.25 -6.79
CA SER A 557 5.00 -31.32 -6.73
C SER A 557 5.88 -31.19 -5.49
N HIS A 558 6.61 -32.24 -5.13
CA HIS A 558 7.54 -32.19 -4.00
C HIS A 558 8.57 -31.06 -4.12
N LYS A 559 9.08 -30.81 -5.34
CA LYS A 559 10.05 -29.70 -5.59
C LYS A 559 9.37 -28.33 -5.49
N ALA A 560 8.14 -28.18 -5.99
CA ALA A 560 7.33 -26.98 -5.84
C ALA A 560 7.06 -26.70 -4.36
N HIS A 561 6.63 -27.69 -3.58
CA HIS A 561 6.42 -27.53 -2.14
C HIS A 561 7.67 -27.07 -1.39
N LYS A 562 8.84 -27.59 -1.72
CA LYS A 562 10.10 -27.20 -1.07
C LYS A 562 10.47 -25.73 -1.33
N LEU A 563 10.21 -25.20 -2.51
CA LEU A 563 10.68 -23.89 -2.95
C LEU A 563 9.60 -22.80 -2.89
N LEU A 564 8.36 -23.16 -3.22
CA LEU A 564 7.25 -22.23 -3.44
C LEU A 564 6.24 -22.20 -2.29
N HIS A 565 6.34 -23.12 -1.31
CA HIS A 565 5.42 -23.20 -0.19
C HIS A 565 6.14 -22.94 1.14
N THR A 566 5.35 -22.68 2.19
CA THR A 566 5.83 -22.41 3.54
C THR A 566 4.76 -22.78 4.56
N VAL A 567 5.10 -22.69 5.84
CA VAL A 567 4.18 -22.81 6.96
C VAL A 567 4.20 -21.56 7.80
N TYR A 568 3.04 -21.18 8.32
CA TYR A 568 2.88 -20.02 9.18
C TYR A 568 2.66 -20.46 10.63
N SER A 569 3.04 -19.62 11.59
CA SER A 569 2.95 -19.93 13.00
C SER A 569 2.33 -18.77 13.79
N LYS A 570 1.67 -19.11 14.91
CA LYS A 570 1.14 -18.13 15.85
C LYS A 570 2.25 -17.19 16.33
N ARG A 571 1.92 -15.90 16.43
CA ARG A 571 2.77 -14.87 17.06
C ARG A 571 2.08 -14.29 18.29
N GLU A 572 2.85 -14.06 19.33
CA GLU A 572 2.34 -13.36 20.51
C GLU A 572 2.10 -11.87 20.21
N LYS A 573 1.17 -11.26 20.92
CA LYS A 573 0.84 -9.84 20.75
C LYS A 573 1.84 -8.91 21.46
N TYR A 574 2.41 -9.37 22.57
CA TYR A 574 3.37 -8.63 23.41
C TYR A 574 4.35 -9.61 24.06
#